data_da900a146745ae451b32c012dd66b2cf
#
_entry.id   da900a146745ae451b32c012dd66b2cf
#
_cell.length_a   1.000
_cell.length_b   1.000
_cell.length_c   1.000
_cell.angle_alpha   90.00
_cell.angle_beta   90.00
_cell.angle_gamma   90.00
#
_symmetry.space_group_name_H-M   'P 1'
#
loop_
_entity.id
_entity.type
_entity.pdbx_description
1 polymer ?
#
loop_
_entity_poly.entity_id
_entity_poly.type
_entity_poly.pdbx_seq_one_letter_code
_entity_poly.pdbx_strand_id
1 'polypeptide(L)'
;MKLSKRDAGTSAESVLHEGIPHHLASSAKQFITSVCGFYDRRQYHLDENRLRAVERTIELTLDWTSRSQALFSLIRATSDPVVGVDVLDFLVSNDGGGAATSDLEMALTEAGSAWRVQADSSGLERRVDETVSREAAMAAAHGKSGEYLRDAWAPAYGVRPDPSAAYSQSVKAVEVAAHRLVSPKDKLATLGKMVAELKSNATKYVVILVGNGEIATKGDTDAVTIARLMAQLLWTGQHDRHGNFDESKPISVSQVEAEAAVHLAALLVQWFETGVIALR
;
A
#
# COMPACT_ATOMS: atom_id res chain seq x y z
N MET A 1 0.28 -23.26 11.78
CA MET A 1 -1.09 -23.78 11.54
C MET A 1 -1.33 -24.96 12.44
N LYS A 2 -2.28 -24.91 13.39
CA LYS A 2 -2.57 -26.07 14.24
C LYS A 2 -3.16 -27.17 13.35
N LEU A 3 -2.58 -28.38 13.39
CA LEU A 3 -3.00 -29.56 12.61
C LEU A 3 -4.51 -29.85 12.71
N SER A 4 -5.15 -29.48 13.83
CA SER A 4 -6.59 -29.61 14.09
C SER A 4 -7.50 -28.71 13.23
N LYS A 5 -6.97 -27.76 12.45
CA LYS A 5 -7.73 -26.89 11.52
C LYS A 5 -7.81 -27.44 10.09
N ARG A 6 -7.14 -28.55 9.77
CA ARG A 6 -7.13 -29.13 8.41
C ARG A 6 -8.43 -29.83 8.01
N ASP A 7 -9.26 -30.22 8.98
CA ASP A 7 -10.45 -31.07 8.72
C ASP A 7 -11.79 -30.33 8.74
N ALA A 8 -11.82 -29.03 9.03
CA ALA A 8 -13.03 -28.25 8.94
C ALA A 8 -13.16 -27.66 7.52
N GLY A 9 -13.86 -28.35 6.65
CA GLY A 9 -14.19 -27.92 5.28
C GLY A 9 -15.07 -26.68 5.17
N THR A 10 -14.82 -25.69 5.97
CA THR A 10 -15.32 -24.32 5.87
C THR A 10 -14.13 -23.41 5.69
N SER A 11 -14.09 -22.64 4.62
CA SER A 11 -13.23 -21.46 4.49
C SER A 11 -13.61 -20.46 5.59
N ALA A 12 -13.20 -20.74 6.83
CA ALA A 12 -13.13 -19.69 7.83
C ALA A 12 -12.11 -18.69 7.28
N GLU A 13 -12.56 -17.50 6.93
CA GLU A 13 -11.68 -16.36 6.74
C GLU A 13 -10.70 -16.39 7.91
N SER A 14 -9.43 -16.64 7.62
CA SER A 14 -8.42 -16.70 8.67
C SER A 14 -8.29 -15.27 9.19
N VAL A 15 -8.86 -15.01 10.37
CA VAL A 15 -8.72 -13.70 11.02
C VAL A 15 -7.23 -13.44 11.17
N LEU A 16 -6.72 -12.46 10.45
CA LEU A 16 -5.33 -12.06 10.51
C LEU A 16 -5.07 -11.32 11.85
N HIS A 17 -3.87 -11.49 12.37
CA HIS A 17 -3.46 -10.85 13.62
C HIS A 17 -2.88 -9.46 13.36
N GLU A 18 -3.49 -8.42 13.91
CA GLU A 18 -3.08 -7.01 13.71
C GLU A 18 -1.78 -6.62 14.43
N GLY A 19 -1.36 -7.38 15.43
CA GLY A 19 -0.13 -7.13 16.19
C GLY A 19 0.85 -8.30 16.08
N ILE A 20 1.77 -8.39 17.05
CA ILE A 20 2.69 -9.52 17.19
C ILE A 20 2.01 -10.58 18.07
N PRO A 21 1.45 -11.66 17.51
CA PRO A 21 0.84 -12.71 18.31
C PRO A 21 1.91 -13.48 19.10
N HIS A 22 1.51 -14.08 20.23
CA HIS A 22 2.43 -14.77 21.13
C HIS A 22 3.31 -15.83 20.43
N HIS A 23 2.78 -16.52 19.43
CA HIS A 23 3.52 -17.54 18.69
C HIS A 23 4.55 -16.94 17.69
N LEU A 24 4.45 -15.64 17.38
CA LEU A 24 5.44 -14.89 16.59
C LEU A 24 6.52 -14.24 17.48
N ALA A 25 6.28 -14.09 18.79
CA ALA A 25 7.16 -13.34 19.69
C ALA A 25 8.63 -13.82 19.67
N SER A 26 8.86 -15.13 19.52
CA SER A 26 10.21 -15.69 19.42
C SER A 26 10.93 -15.27 18.15
N SER A 27 10.25 -15.32 17.00
CA SER A 27 10.82 -14.91 15.69
C SER A 27 11.05 -13.40 15.64
N ALA A 28 10.11 -12.61 16.18
CA ALA A 28 10.28 -11.16 16.30
C ALA A 28 11.49 -10.81 17.18
N LYS A 29 11.65 -11.47 18.33
CA LYS A 29 12.84 -11.32 19.18
C LYS A 29 14.13 -11.68 18.45
N GLN A 30 14.15 -12.78 17.71
CA GLN A 30 15.31 -13.22 16.94
C GLN A 30 15.67 -12.17 15.88
N PHE A 31 14.69 -11.67 15.13
CA PHE A 31 14.86 -10.61 14.14
C PHE A 31 15.46 -9.34 14.78
N ILE A 32 14.82 -8.81 15.84
CA ILE A 32 15.29 -7.61 16.56
C ILE A 32 16.72 -7.80 17.03
N THR A 33 17.05 -8.96 17.60
CA THR A 33 18.41 -9.25 18.08
C THR A 33 19.40 -9.28 16.92
N SER A 34 19.06 -9.90 15.79
CA SER A 34 19.93 -9.97 14.61
C SER A 34 20.21 -8.61 14.00
N VAL A 35 19.16 -7.77 13.89
CA VAL A 35 19.26 -6.44 13.24
C VAL A 35 19.85 -5.38 14.15
N CYS A 36 19.61 -5.46 15.48
CA CYS A 36 20.20 -4.52 16.45
C CYS A 36 21.64 -4.86 16.85
N GLY A 37 22.29 -5.79 16.19
CA GLY A 37 23.66 -6.16 16.49
C GLY A 37 24.43 -6.63 15.26
N PHE A 38 25.74 -6.82 15.44
CA PHE A 38 26.62 -7.30 14.39
C PHE A 38 27.74 -8.19 15.00
N TYR A 39 28.35 -9.00 14.17
CA TYR A 39 29.50 -9.82 14.56
C TYR A 39 30.81 -9.16 14.07
N ASP A 40 31.74 -8.95 15.01
CA ASP A 40 33.13 -8.63 14.69
C ASP A 40 34.02 -9.74 15.26
N ARG A 41 34.92 -10.31 14.42
CA ARG A 41 35.87 -11.38 14.81
C ARG A 41 35.24 -12.50 15.64
N ARG A 42 34.02 -12.93 15.28
CA ARG A 42 33.20 -13.94 15.97
C ARG A 42 32.61 -13.50 17.33
N GLN A 43 32.71 -12.23 17.67
CA GLN A 43 32.09 -11.67 18.86
C GLN A 43 30.86 -10.83 18.47
N TYR A 44 29.73 -11.09 19.14
CA TYR A 44 28.51 -10.34 18.92
C TYR A 44 28.54 -9.00 19.66
N HIS A 45 28.25 -7.92 18.94
CA HIS A 45 28.18 -6.57 19.45
C HIS A 45 26.82 -5.97 19.18
N LEU A 46 26.27 -5.26 20.18
CA LEU A 46 25.03 -4.49 20.00
C LEU A 46 25.34 -3.14 19.35
N ASP A 47 24.53 -2.79 18.34
CA ASP A 47 24.55 -1.49 17.68
C ASP A 47 23.79 -0.47 18.52
N GLU A 48 24.51 0.30 19.33
CA GLU A 48 23.94 1.35 20.17
C GLU A 48 23.26 2.44 19.33
N ASN A 49 23.83 2.79 18.17
CA ASN A 49 23.24 3.83 17.32
C ASN A 49 21.88 3.41 16.79
N ARG A 50 21.73 2.15 16.39
CA ARG A 50 20.47 1.60 15.94
C ARG A 50 19.43 1.55 17.06
N LEU A 51 19.80 1.10 18.25
CA LEU A 51 18.90 1.10 19.42
C LEU A 51 18.44 2.53 19.77
N ARG A 52 19.33 3.52 19.75
CA ARG A 52 18.96 4.92 19.97
C ARG A 52 18.13 5.50 18.84
N ALA A 53 18.30 5.04 17.60
CA ALA A 53 17.48 5.45 16.48
C ALA A 53 16.04 4.93 16.63
N VAL A 54 15.86 3.65 17.01
CA VAL A 54 14.55 3.08 17.36
C VAL A 54 13.89 3.88 18.47
N GLU A 55 14.61 4.10 19.58
CA GLU A 55 14.12 4.85 20.74
C GLU A 55 13.56 6.22 20.35
N ARG A 56 14.30 6.99 19.54
CA ARG A 56 13.89 8.33 19.09
C ARG A 56 12.72 8.29 18.10
N THR A 57 12.73 7.34 17.15
CA THR A 57 11.75 7.32 16.06
C THR A 57 10.40 6.78 16.53
N ILE A 58 10.42 5.80 17.44
CA ILE A 58 9.22 5.18 18.00
C ILE A 58 8.77 5.87 19.30
N GLU A 59 9.54 6.89 19.77
CA GLU A 59 9.28 7.64 21.01
C GLU A 59 9.21 6.74 22.26
N LEU A 60 10.09 5.73 22.31
CA LEU A 60 10.21 4.83 23.46
C LEU A 60 11.22 5.36 24.45
N THR A 61 11.16 4.84 25.68
CA THR A 61 12.20 5.01 26.69
C THR A 61 12.83 3.65 26.97
N LEU A 62 14.10 3.46 26.59
CA LEU A 62 14.83 2.22 26.83
C LEU A 62 15.63 2.28 28.14
N ASP A 63 15.87 1.12 28.76
CA ASP A 63 16.73 1.01 29.94
C ASP A 63 18.20 0.97 29.55
N TRP A 64 18.88 2.09 29.64
CA TRP A 64 20.30 2.24 29.32
C TRP A 64 21.26 1.90 30.46
N THR A 65 20.83 1.13 31.48
CA THR A 65 21.75 0.58 32.49
C THR A 65 22.89 -0.22 31.85
N SER A 66 22.59 -0.89 30.74
CA SER A 66 23.56 -1.47 29.80
C SER A 66 22.95 -1.58 28.40
N ARG A 67 23.80 -1.79 27.37
CA ARG A 67 23.32 -2.06 26.00
C ARG A 67 22.40 -3.29 25.94
N SER A 68 22.70 -4.33 26.70
CA SER A 68 21.86 -5.53 26.80
C SER A 68 20.53 -5.23 27.44
N GLN A 69 20.46 -4.36 28.46
CA GLN A 69 19.21 -3.95 29.06
C GLN A 69 18.38 -3.08 28.12
N ALA A 70 19.02 -2.20 27.34
CA ALA A 70 18.32 -1.44 26.31
C ALA A 70 17.67 -2.35 25.25
N LEU A 71 18.39 -3.36 24.74
CA LEU A 71 17.81 -4.37 23.83
C LEU A 71 16.68 -5.16 24.49
N PHE A 72 16.86 -5.58 25.75
CA PHE A 72 15.85 -6.34 26.47
C PHE A 72 14.58 -5.51 26.69
N SER A 73 14.71 -4.23 27.05
CA SER A 73 13.58 -3.32 27.22
C SER A 73 12.87 -3.04 25.90
N LEU A 74 13.61 -2.94 24.77
CA LEU A 74 13.02 -2.85 23.43
C LEU A 74 12.19 -4.11 23.09
N ILE A 75 12.75 -5.30 23.28
CA ILE A 75 12.03 -6.57 23.03
C ILE A 75 10.78 -6.65 23.93
N ARG A 76 10.87 -6.21 25.18
CA ARG A 76 9.72 -6.18 26.09
C ARG A 76 8.63 -5.21 25.62
N ALA A 77 9.00 -4.06 25.07
CA ALA A 77 8.07 -3.06 24.54
C ALA A 77 7.24 -3.63 23.38
N THR A 78 7.77 -4.58 22.59
CA THR A 78 7.03 -5.23 21.50
C THR A 78 5.88 -6.15 21.96
N SER A 79 5.68 -6.31 23.26
CA SER A 79 4.49 -6.97 23.80
C SER A 79 3.22 -6.12 23.62
N ASP A 80 3.37 -4.81 23.46
CA ASP A 80 2.30 -3.95 22.97
C ASP A 80 2.14 -4.16 21.46
N PRO A 81 0.93 -4.47 20.96
CA PRO A 81 0.70 -4.80 19.56
C PRO A 81 1.07 -3.68 18.59
N VAL A 82 0.83 -2.41 18.95
CA VAL A 82 1.11 -1.25 18.12
C VAL A 82 2.61 -0.98 18.10
N VAL A 83 3.21 -0.88 19.29
CA VAL A 83 4.66 -0.68 19.44
C VAL A 83 5.44 -1.80 18.75
N GLY A 84 4.96 -3.04 18.85
CA GLY A 84 5.61 -4.18 18.22
C GLY A 84 5.69 -4.07 16.71
N VAL A 85 4.61 -3.66 16.06
CA VAL A 85 4.57 -3.44 14.61
C VAL A 85 5.45 -2.25 14.22
N ASP A 86 5.39 -1.13 14.93
CA ASP A 86 6.23 0.05 14.68
C ASP A 86 7.73 -0.27 14.76
N VAL A 87 8.12 -1.06 15.77
CA VAL A 87 9.52 -1.51 15.94
C VAL A 87 9.97 -2.37 14.77
N LEU A 88 9.15 -3.36 14.37
CA LEU A 88 9.49 -4.23 13.24
C LEU A 88 9.57 -3.44 11.94
N ASP A 89 8.62 -2.54 11.68
CA ASP A 89 8.60 -1.67 10.50
C ASP A 89 9.88 -0.83 10.39
N PHE A 90 10.22 -0.12 11.48
CA PHE A 90 11.45 0.66 11.54
C PHE A 90 12.70 -0.17 11.29
N LEU A 91 12.79 -1.35 11.88
CA LEU A 91 13.97 -2.20 11.74
C LEU A 91 14.07 -2.81 10.34
N VAL A 92 12.96 -3.22 9.73
CA VAL A 92 12.92 -3.70 8.33
C VAL A 92 13.39 -2.60 7.39
N SER A 93 12.85 -1.37 7.53
CA SER A 93 13.22 -0.24 6.65
C SER A 93 14.70 0.17 6.78
N ASN A 94 15.37 -0.22 7.85
CA ASN A 94 16.80 0.10 8.12
C ASN A 94 17.75 -1.11 8.00
N ASP A 95 17.23 -2.32 7.70
CA ASP A 95 18.05 -3.54 7.53
C ASP A 95 18.53 -3.72 6.07
N GLY A 96 17.83 -3.14 5.11
CA GLY A 96 18.16 -3.24 3.69
C GLY A 96 17.87 -4.59 3.05
N GLY A 97 16.99 -5.41 3.64
CA GLY A 97 16.48 -6.64 3.01
C GLY A 97 17.40 -7.86 3.17
N GLY A 98 18.09 -7.97 4.29
CA GLY A 98 18.97 -9.12 4.60
C GLY A 98 18.23 -10.42 4.89
N ALA A 99 19.00 -11.49 5.22
CA ALA A 99 18.46 -12.80 5.56
C ALA A 99 17.49 -12.75 6.75
N ALA A 100 17.77 -11.90 7.75
CA ALA A 100 16.89 -11.71 8.91
C ALA A 100 15.51 -11.18 8.52
N THR A 101 15.43 -10.25 7.55
CA THR A 101 14.18 -9.71 7.01
C THR A 101 13.39 -10.79 6.27
N SER A 102 14.05 -11.66 5.51
CA SER A 102 13.40 -12.81 4.84
C SER A 102 12.84 -13.82 5.84
N ASP A 103 13.59 -14.12 6.90
CA ASP A 103 13.13 -15.00 7.99
C ASP A 103 11.92 -14.41 8.72
N LEU A 104 11.91 -13.07 8.92
CA LEU A 104 10.77 -12.37 9.49
C LEU A 104 9.52 -12.49 8.60
N GLU A 105 9.64 -12.27 7.28
CA GLU A 105 8.50 -12.41 6.35
C GLU A 105 7.92 -13.83 6.40
N MET A 106 8.77 -14.83 6.43
CA MET A 106 8.32 -16.22 6.57
C MET A 106 7.55 -16.43 7.88
N ALA A 107 8.08 -15.92 8.98
CA ALA A 107 7.44 -16.03 10.29
C ALA A 107 6.10 -15.27 10.36
N LEU A 108 6.02 -14.06 9.77
CA LEU A 108 4.78 -13.28 9.66
C LEU A 108 3.72 -14.06 8.86
N THR A 109 4.12 -14.69 7.76
CA THR A 109 3.24 -15.52 6.93
C THR A 109 2.71 -16.72 7.68
N GLU A 110 3.61 -17.50 8.32
CA GLU A 110 3.24 -18.70 9.08
C GLU A 110 2.36 -18.37 10.29
N ALA A 111 2.56 -17.21 10.90
CA ALA A 111 1.78 -16.74 12.03
C ALA A 111 0.39 -16.19 11.66
N GLY A 112 0.07 -16.01 10.37
CA GLY A 112 -1.16 -15.37 9.92
C GLY A 112 -1.23 -13.91 10.37
N SER A 113 -0.11 -13.18 10.27
CA SER A 113 -0.05 -11.75 10.54
C SER A 113 -0.82 -10.95 9.49
N ALA A 114 -1.49 -9.87 9.91
CA ALA A 114 -2.06 -8.88 8.99
C ALA A 114 -0.99 -8.07 8.27
N TRP A 115 0.26 -8.18 8.70
CA TRP A 115 1.41 -7.48 8.15
C TRP A 115 2.31 -8.40 7.33
N ARG A 116 2.98 -7.83 6.35
CA ARG A 116 4.05 -8.47 5.58
C ARG A 116 5.18 -7.47 5.32
N VAL A 117 6.36 -7.97 4.99
CA VAL A 117 7.45 -7.13 4.52
C VAL A 117 7.11 -6.64 3.11
N GLN A 118 7.33 -5.35 2.83
CA GLN A 118 7.21 -4.79 1.49
C GLN A 118 8.22 -5.43 0.54
N ALA A 119 7.87 -5.54 -0.74
CA ALA A 119 8.69 -6.23 -1.74
C ALA A 119 10.10 -5.63 -1.91
N ASP A 120 10.25 -4.34 -1.65
CA ASP A 120 11.52 -3.60 -1.67
C ASP A 120 12.21 -3.53 -0.31
N SER A 121 11.64 -4.17 0.71
CA SER A 121 12.10 -4.15 2.10
C SER A 121 12.14 -2.76 2.72
N SER A 122 11.33 -1.81 2.24
CA SER A 122 11.27 -0.45 2.77
C SER A 122 10.43 -0.31 4.05
N GLY A 123 9.84 -1.40 4.53
CA GLY A 123 9.04 -1.45 5.75
C GLY A 123 8.04 -2.60 5.75
N LEU A 124 7.03 -2.48 6.60
CA LEU A 124 5.88 -3.38 6.63
C LEU A 124 4.68 -2.76 5.91
N GLU A 125 3.84 -3.61 5.35
CA GLU A 125 2.54 -3.21 4.81
C GLU A 125 1.46 -4.20 5.21
N ARG A 126 0.20 -3.76 5.19
CA ARG A 126 -0.94 -4.65 5.39
C ARG A 126 -1.05 -5.65 4.26
N ARG A 127 -1.39 -6.89 4.59
CA ARG A 127 -1.70 -7.91 3.60
C ARG A 127 -2.99 -7.55 2.88
N VAL A 128 -2.88 -7.35 1.60
CA VAL A 128 -3.99 -7.20 0.66
C VAL A 128 -4.15 -8.52 -0.08
N ASP A 129 -5.35 -8.82 -0.59
CA ASP A 129 -5.57 -9.99 -1.43
C ASP A 129 -4.48 -10.10 -2.51
N GLU A 130 -3.93 -11.30 -2.69
CA GLU A 130 -2.79 -11.51 -3.58
C GLU A 130 -3.09 -11.12 -5.03
N THR A 131 -4.33 -11.34 -5.48
CA THR A 131 -4.75 -10.95 -6.83
C THR A 131 -4.73 -9.43 -6.98
N VAL A 132 -5.29 -8.71 -6.01
CA VAL A 132 -5.32 -7.24 -6.00
C VAL A 132 -3.89 -6.67 -5.94
N SER A 133 -3.07 -7.22 -5.06
CA SER A 133 -1.66 -6.82 -4.89
C SER A 133 -0.85 -7.02 -6.19
N ARG A 134 -1.05 -8.14 -6.86
CA ARG A 134 -0.39 -8.45 -8.14
C ARG A 134 -0.83 -7.52 -9.27
N GLU A 135 -2.13 -7.28 -9.41
CA GLU A 135 -2.67 -6.37 -10.42
C GLU A 135 -2.21 -4.92 -10.18
N ALA A 136 -2.18 -4.48 -8.92
CA ALA A 136 -1.62 -3.18 -8.56
C ALA A 136 -0.12 -3.08 -8.89
N ALA A 137 0.66 -4.13 -8.63
CA ALA A 137 2.08 -4.18 -8.98
C ALA A 137 2.31 -4.12 -10.51
N MET A 138 1.46 -4.80 -11.30
CA MET A 138 1.51 -4.71 -12.76
C MET A 138 1.21 -3.30 -13.25
N ALA A 139 0.19 -2.64 -12.72
CA ALA A 139 -0.13 -1.25 -13.03
C ALA A 139 1.02 -0.30 -12.61
N ALA A 140 1.64 -0.56 -11.46
CA ALA A 140 2.76 0.22 -10.94
C ALA A 140 4.07 0.06 -11.74
N ALA A 141 4.16 -0.90 -12.68
CA ALA A 141 5.30 -1.05 -13.58
C ALA A 141 5.29 -0.04 -14.76
N HIS A 142 4.19 0.68 -14.98
CA HIS A 142 4.04 1.60 -16.11
C HIS A 142 4.65 2.98 -15.82
N GLY A 143 5.91 3.20 -16.11
CA GLY A 143 6.56 4.52 -16.18
C GLY A 143 6.14 5.49 -15.05
N LYS A 144 5.81 6.74 -15.42
CA LYS A 144 5.49 7.78 -14.44
C LYS A 144 4.13 7.61 -13.75
N SER A 145 3.15 7.04 -14.42
CA SER A 145 1.85 6.71 -13.81
C SER A 145 2.01 5.64 -12.73
N GLY A 146 2.88 4.66 -12.99
CA GLY A 146 3.24 3.63 -12.03
C GLY A 146 4.03 4.17 -10.81
N GLU A 147 4.89 5.19 -11.00
CA GLU A 147 5.56 5.86 -9.87
C GLU A 147 4.52 6.43 -8.89
N TYR A 148 3.52 7.17 -9.40
CA TYR A 148 2.45 7.69 -8.56
C TYR A 148 1.60 6.61 -7.89
N LEU A 149 1.41 5.43 -8.52
CA LEU A 149 0.72 4.31 -7.87
C LEU A 149 1.56 3.73 -6.72
N ARG A 150 2.87 3.59 -6.88
CA ARG A 150 3.76 3.18 -5.77
C ARG A 150 3.73 4.19 -4.63
N ASP A 151 3.77 5.48 -4.97
CA ASP A 151 3.65 6.57 -3.99
C ASP A 151 2.28 6.63 -3.29
N ALA A 152 1.23 6.06 -3.90
CA ALA A 152 -0.09 5.92 -3.28
C ALA A 152 -0.18 4.70 -2.37
N TRP A 153 0.55 3.61 -2.70
CA TRP A 153 0.44 2.32 -2.01
C TRP A 153 0.92 2.38 -0.57
N ALA A 154 2.12 2.93 -0.32
CA ALA A 154 2.67 3.00 1.03
C ALA A 154 1.81 3.85 2.00
N PRO A 155 1.31 5.04 1.62
CA PRO A 155 0.34 5.78 2.45
C PRO A 155 -1.00 5.07 2.66
N ALA A 156 -1.41 4.17 1.75
CA ALA A 156 -2.64 3.40 1.92
C ALA A 156 -2.47 2.18 2.84
N TYR A 157 -1.35 1.46 2.72
CA TYR A 157 -1.20 0.14 3.33
C TYR A 157 -0.04 0.02 4.32
N GLY A 158 0.80 1.05 4.44
CA GLY A 158 1.91 1.06 5.38
C GLY A 158 1.47 1.17 6.84
N VAL A 159 2.40 0.98 7.75
CA VAL A 159 2.17 1.03 9.21
C VAL A 159 1.69 2.41 9.68
N ARG A 160 2.11 3.47 8.99
CA ARG A 160 1.68 4.86 9.24
C ARG A 160 0.89 5.38 8.05
N PRO A 161 -0.41 5.04 7.95
CA PRO A 161 -1.20 5.43 6.81
C PRO A 161 -1.43 6.95 6.74
N ASP A 162 -1.43 7.47 5.50
CA ASP A 162 -1.86 8.83 5.17
C ASP A 162 -2.91 8.75 4.06
N PRO A 163 -4.19 8.63 4.41
CA PRO A 163 -5.27 8.48 3.44
C PRO A 163 -5.35 9.62 2.42
N SER A 164 -5.08 10.86 2.83
CA SER A 164 -5.11 12.03 1.95
C SER A 164 -3.99 11.98 0.92
N ALA A 165 -2.78 11.62 1.34
CA ALA A 165 -1.66 11.42 0.44
C ALA A 165 -1.92 10.26 -0.54
N ALA A 166 -2.40 9.11 -0.06
CA ALA A 166 -2.73 7.95 -0.89
C ALA A 166 -3.75 8.30 -1.98
N TYR A 167 -4.82 9.00 -1.60
CA TYR A 167 -5.86 9.43 -2.55
C TYR A 167 -5.31 10.42 -3.58
N SER A 168 -4.56 11.42 -3.14
CA SER A 168 -3.95 12.43 -4.01
C SER A 168 -3.01 11.81 -5.05
N GLN A 169 -2.16 10.87 -4.65
CA GLN A 169 -1.26 10.17 -5.57
C GLN A 169 -2.02 9.26 -6.54
N SER A 170 -3.12 8.63 -6.10
CA SER A 170 -4.02 7.85 -6.96
C SER A 170 -4.62 8.68 -8.09
N VAL A 171 -5.10 9.88 -7.78
CA VAL A 171 -5.61 10.81 -8.81
C VAL A 171 -4.52 11.19 -9.81
N LYS A 172 -3.32 11.55 -9.34
CA LYS A 172 -2.17 11.89 -10.22
C LYS A 172 -1.75 10.73 -11.11
N ALA A 173 -1.78 9.50 -10.61
CA ALA A 173 -1.47 8.31 -11.40
C ALA A 173 -2.39 8.20 -12.62
N VAL A 174 -3.69 8.36 -12.42
CA VAL A 174 -4.68 8.31 -13.51
C VAL A 174 -4.56 9.53 -14.44
N GLU A 175 -4.27 10.73 -13.89
CA GLU A 175 -4.00 11.92 -14.72
C GLU A 175 -2.86 11.67 -15.70
N VAL A 176 -1.75 11.12 -15.23
CA VAL A 176 -0.58 10.83 -16.07
C VAL A 176 -0.88 9.75 -17.11
N ALA A 177 -1.54 8.67 -16.73
CA ALA A 177 -1.90 7.59 -17.64
C ALA A 177 -2.86 8.04 -18.74
N ALA A 178 -3.90 8.81 -18.37
CA ALA A 178 -4.92 9.30 -19.30
C ALA A 178 -4.42 10.43 -20.20
N HIS A 179 -3.42 11.20 -19.77
CA HIS A 179 -2.98 12.44 -20.43
C HIS A 179 -2.64 12.24 -21.91
N ARG A 180 -1.87 11.19 -22.25
CA ARG A 180 -1.43 10.93 -23.63
C ARG A 180 -2.59 10.70 -24.59
N LEU A 181 -3.65 10.06 -24.08
CA LEU A 181 -4.81 9.70 -24.89
C LEU A 181 -5.84 10.83 -24.95
N VAL A 182 -6.14 11.44 -23.79
CA VAL A 182 -7.32 12.31 -23.63
C VAL A 182 -6.98 13.80 -23.84
N SER A 183 -5.81 14.24 -23.36
CA SER A 183 -5.45 15.68 -23.39
C SER A 183 -4.00 15.92 -23.76
N PRO A 184 -3.46 15.35 -24.87
CA PRO A 184 -2.02 15.36 -25.17
C PRO A 184 -1.44 16.77 -25.38
N LYS A 185 -2.27 17.76 -25.68
CA LYS A 185 -1.88 19.16 -25.95
C LYS A 185 -1.97 20.08 -24.73
N ASP A 186 -2.72 19.70 -23.70
CA ASP A 186 -2.89 20.49 -22.48
C ASP A 186 -2.02 19.93 -21.35
N LYS A 187 -0.81 20.49 -21.19
CA LYS A 187 0.14 20.08 -20.15
C LYS A 187 -0.35 20.28 -18.70
N LEU A 188 -1.44 21.05 -18.54
CA LEU A 188 -2.05 21.35 -17.25
C LEU A 188 -3.45 20.74 -17.11
N ALA A 189 -3.74 19.73 -17.92
CA ALA A 189 -5.01 19.02 -17.84
C ALA A 189 -5.09 18.23 -16.53
N THR A 190 -6.15 18.49 -15.76
CA THR A 190 -6.51 17.73 -14.57
C THR A 190 -7.43 16.56 -14.93
N LEU A 191 -7.57 15.57 -14.05
CA LEU A 191 -8.51 14.48 -14.25
C LEU A 191 -9.95 14.98 -14.53
N GLY A 192 -10.37 16.06 -13.86
CA GLY A 192 -11.67 16.68 -14.11
C GLY A 192 -11.84 17.21 -15.54
N LYS A 193 -10.81 17.84 -16.12
CA LYS A 193 -10.82 18.25 -17.53
C LYS A 193 -10.86 17.04 -18.49
N MET A 194 -10.12 15.99 -18.16
CA MET A 194 -10.11 14.75 -18.97
C MET A 194 -11.45 14.01 -18.91
N VAL A 195 -12.11 13.99 -17.76
CA VAL A 195 -13.48 13.48 -17.61
C VAL A 195 -14.47 14.27 -18.46
N ALA A 196 -14.33 15.60 -18.51
CA ALA A 196 -15.16 16.45 -19.37
C ALA A 196 -14.91 16.18 -20.85
N GLU A 197 -13.65 15.99 -21.28
CA GLU A 197 -13.28 15.63 -22.66
C GLU A 197 -13.85 14.24 -23.05
N LEU A 198 -13.70 13.23 -22.20
CA LEU A 198 -14.31 11.90 -22.42
C LEU A 198 -15.83 11.97 -22.53
N LYS A 199 -16.49 12.88 -21.81
CA LYS A 199 -17.93 13.11 -21.90
C LYS A 199 -18.32 13.75 -23.23
N SER A 200 -17.63 14.83 -23.60
CA SER A 200 -18.00 15.64 -24.78
C SER A 200 -17.63 14.97 -26.08
N ASN A 201 -16.65 14.09 -26.09
CA ASN A 201 -16.10 13.45 -27.27
C ASN A 201 -16.10 11.91 -27.17
N ALA A 202 -17.07 11.32 -26.49
CA ALA A 202 -17.15 9.88 -26.23
C ALA A 202 -16.99 9.02 -27.50
N THR A 203 -17.48 9.48 -28.63
CA THR A 203 -17.40 8.78 -29.92
C THR A 203 -15.98 8.64 -30.47
N LYS A 204 -15.02 9.41 -29.96
CA LYS A 204 -13.58 9.29 -30.36
C LYS A 204 -12.89 8.12 -29.68
N TYR A 205 -13.47 7.58 -28.63
CA TYR A 205 -12.85 6.58 -27.77
C TYR A 205 -13.56 5.24 -27.86
N VAL A 206 -12.86 4.20 -27.47
CA VAL A 206 -13.37 2.83 -27.35
C VAL A 206 -12.78 2.20 -26.09
N VAL A 207 -13.54 1.31 -25.46
CA VAL A 207 -13.07 0.46 -24.37
C VAL A 207 -13.11 -1.00 -24.85
N ILE A 208 -11.92 -1.61 -24.94
CA ILE A 208 -11.72 -2.96 -25.50
C ILE A 208 -11.65 -3.96 -24.33
N LEU A 209 -12.78 -4.60 -23.99
CA LEU A 209 -12.81 -5.63 -22.96
C LEU A 209 -12.96 -7.05 -23.52
N VAL A 210 -13.33 -7.20 -24.80
CA VAL A 210 -13.49 -8.51 -25.46
C VAL A 210 -13.09 -8.44 -26.93
N GLY A 211 -12.55 -9.51 -27.46
CA GLY A 211 -11.80 -9.69 -28.69
C GLY A 211 -12.30 -9.07 -30.02
N ASN A 212 -13.45 -8.43 -30.08
CA ASN A 212 -13.93 -7.74 -31.28
C ASN A 212 -13.97 -6.21 -31.16
N GLY A 213 -13.42 -5.63 -30.08
CA GLY A 213 -13.32 -4.17 -29.92
C GLY A 213 -14.65 -3.43 -29.64
N GLU A 214 -15.76 -4.11 -29.63
CA GLU A 214 -17.06 -3.52 -29.30
C GLU A 214 -17.72 -4.25 -28.14
N ILE A 215 -18.00 -3.52 -27.07
CA ILE A 215 -18.91 -3.98 -26.03
C ILE A 215 -20.29 -3.43 -26.38
N ALA A 216 -21.17 -4.30 -26.81
CA ALA A 216 -22.58 -4.01 -26.89
C ALA A 216 -23.12 -3.96 -25.45
N THR A 217 -23.21 -2.80 -24.85
CA THR A 217 -24.01 -2.63 -23.63
C THR A 217 -25.46 -2.59 -24.04
N LYS A 218 -26.26 -3.48 -23.46
CA LYS A 218 -27.71 -3.48 -23.64
C LYS A 218 -28.26 -2.31 -22.80
N GLY A 219 -28.51 -1.15 -23.44
CA GLY A 219 -29.02 0.05 -22.79
C GLY A 219 -28.28 1.33 -23.24
N ASP A 220 -28.63 2.47 -22.64
CA ASP A 220 -28.13 3.81 -23.00
C ASP A 220 -26.70 4.11 -22.51
N THR A 221 -26.04 3.18 -21.82
CA THR A 221 -24.71 3.38 -21.24
C THR A 221 -23.65 2.61 -22.00
N ASP A 222 -22.80 3.31 -22.74
CA ASP A 222 -21.65 2.72 -23.42
C ASP A 222 -20.45 2.50 -22.48
N ALA A 223 -19.49 1.68 -22.91
CA ALA A 223 -18.33 1.33 -22.11
C ALA A 223 -17.40 2.53 -21.81
N VAL A 224 -17.34 3.53 -22.70
CA VAL A 224 -16.59 4.77 -22.50
C VAL A 224 -17.22 5.59 -21.38
N THR A 225 -18.55 5.63 -21.33
CA THR A 225 -19.30 6.28 -20.24
C THR A 225 -19.01 5.60 -18.90
N ILE A 226 -18.91 4.27 -18.83
CA ILE A 226 -18.57 3.55 -17.61
C ILE A 226 -17.15 3.95 -17.15
N ALA A 227 -16.15 3.85 -18.04
CA ALA A 227 -14.77 4.23 -17.72
C ALA A 227 -14.66 5.69 -17.27
N ARG A 228 -15.37 6.60 -17.94
CA ARG A 228 -15.47 8.01 -17.57
C ARG A 228 -16.08 8.20 -16.18
N LEU A 229 -17.15 7.49 -15.85
CA LEU A 229 -17.80 7.57 -14.54
C LEU A 229 -16.88 7.06 -13.42
N MET A 230 -16.10 6.02 -13.66
CA MET A 230 -15.08 5.54 -12.74
C MET A 230 -14.01 6.60 -12.49
N ALA A 231 -13.49 7.25 -13.54
CA ALA A 231 -12.55 8.37 -13.41
C ALA A 231 -13.18 9.57 -12.71
N GLN A 232 -14.45 9.84 -12.92
CA GLN A 232 -15.20 10.89 -12.24
C GLN A 232 -15.38 10.61 -10.75
N LEU A 233 -15.67 9.36 -10.35
CA LEU A 233 -15.74 8.96 -8.93
C LEU A 233 -14.42 9.25 -8.23
N LEU A 234 -13.30 8.85 -8.83
CA LEU A 234 -11.97 9.13 -8.29
C LEU A 234 -11.71 10.63 -8.16
N TRP A 235 -12.07 11.43 -9.18
CA TRP A 235 -11.90 12.87 -9.15
C TRP A 235 -12.76 13.58 -8.11
N THR A 236 -14.03 13.20 -7.97
CA THR A 236 -14.99 13.86 -7.07
C THR A 236 -14.84 13.44 -5.62
N GLY A 237 -14.33 12.23 -5.36
CA GLY A 237 -14.13 11.70 -4.02
C GLY A 237 -12.95 12.31 -3.27
N GLN A 238 -12.07 13.05 -3.93
CA GLN A 238 -10.98 13.77 -3.26
C GLN A 238 -11.51 15.05 -2.60
N HIS A 239 -12.01 14.95 -1.39
CA HIS A 239 -12.68 16.04 -0.67
C HIS A 239 -11.72 17.13 -0.16
N ASP A 240 -10.48 16.76 0.14
CA ASP A 240 -9.44 17.60 0.72
C ASP A 240 -8.60 18.37 -0.31
N ARG A 241 -8.94 18.27 -1.60
CA ARG A 241 -8.21 18.93 -2.70
C ARG A 241 -8.25 20.45 -2.64
N HIS A 242 -9.33 21.01 -2.14
CA HIS A 242 -9.55 22.46 -1.99
C HIS A 242 -10.01 22.77 -0.57
N GLY A 243 -9.64 23.94 -0.05
CA GLY A 243 -10.18 24.43 1.21
C GLY A 243 -11.72 24.38 1.16
N ASN A 244 -12.32 23.67 2.11
CA ASN A 244 -13.76 23.49 2.14
C ASN A 244 -14.38 24.44 3.16
N PHE A 245 -15.25 25.33 2.67
CA PHE A 245 -16.02 26.25 3.52
C PHE A 245 -17.37 25.65 3.98
N ASP A 246 -17.69 24.44 3.52
CA ASP A 246 -18.94 23.74 3.85
C ASP A 246 -18.69 22.78 5.02
N GLU A 247 -19.05 23.21 6.22
CA GLU A 247 -18.88 22.44 7.47
C GLU A 247 -19.63 21.09 7.47
N SER A 248 -20.56 20.88 6.53
CA SER A 248 -21.29 19.61 6.40
C SER A 248 -20.49 18.51 5.69
N LYS A 249 -19.36 18.85 5.06
CA LYS A 249 -18.53 17.90 4.30
C LYS A 249 -17.32 17.46 5.11
N PRO A 250 -16.89 16.19 4.99
CA PRO A 250 -15.69 15.73 5.65
C PRO A 250 -14.46 16.52 5.17
N ILE A 251 -13.60 16.89 6.12
CA ILE A 251 -12.35 17.64 5.86
C ILE A 251 -11.23 16.70 5.42
N SER A 252 -11.34 15.40 5.71
CA SER A 252 -10.30 14.40 5.48
C SER A 252 -10.85 13.17 4.75
N VAL A 253 -9.99 12.54 3.99
CA VAL A 253 -10.24 11.24 3.37
C VAL A 253 -10.11 10.15 4.44
N SER A 254 -11.05 9.21 4.47
CA SER A 254 -10.96 8.03 5.35
C SER A 254 -10.03 6.98 4.76
N GLN A 255 -9.56 6.06 5.61
CA GLN A 255 -8.72 4.93 5.18
C GLN A 255 -9.40 4.07 4.10
N VAL A 256 -10.69 3.76 4.27
CA VAL A 256 -11.47 2.97 3.30
C VAL A 256 -11.58 3.67 1.95
N GLU A 257 -11.78 4.99 1.95
CA GLU A 257 -11.83 5.78 0.72
C GLU A 257 -10.47 5.79 0.02
N ALA A 258 -9.37 5.90 0.77
CA ALA A 258 -8.03 5.87 0.22
C ALA A 258 -7.70 4.52 -0.44
N GLU A 259 -7.98 3.41 0.24
CA GLU A 259 -7.79 2.07 -0.28
C GLU A 259 -8.62 1.84 -1.55
N ALA A 260 -9.89 2.24 -1.55
CA ALA A 260 -10.76 2.17 -2.73
C ALA A 260 -10.22 3.02 -3.88
N ALA A 261 -9.68 4.21 -3.60
CA ALA A 261 -9.08 5.08 -4.61
C ALA A 261 -7.83 4.45 -5.24
N VAL A 262 -6.96 3.82 -4.44
CA VAL A 262 -5.77 3.10 -4.94
C VAL A 262 -6.16 1.96 -5.87
N HIS A 263 -7.15 1.15 -5.50
CA HIS A 263 -7.64 0.05 -6.35
C HIS A 263 -8.24 0.55 -7.65
N LEU A 264 -9.07 1.58 -7.59
CA LEU A 264 -9.68 2.18 -8.77
C LEU A 264 -8.64 2.82 -9.69
N ALA A 265 -7.64 3.48 -9.11
CA ALA A 265 -6.54 4.08 -9.86
C ALA A 265 -5.68 3.01 -10.55
N ALA A 266 -5.34 1.91 -9.87
CA ALA A 266 -4.59 0.80 -10.47
C ALA A 266 -5.30 0.24 -11.71
N LEU A 267 -6.61 0.01 -11.61
CA LEU A 267 -7.42 -0.47 -12.73
C LEU A 267 -7.42 0.54 -13.90
N LEU A 268 -7.67 1.82 -13.62
CA LEU A 268 -7.71 2.85 -14.66
C LEU A 268 -6.35 3.07 -15.32
N VAL A 269 -5.26 3.10 -14.54
CA VAL A 269 -3.89 3.18 -15.07
C VAL A 269 -3.62 2.01 -16.00
N GLN A 270 -3.92 0.78 -15.58
CA GLN A 270 -3.76 -0.41 -16.40
C GLN A 270 -4.54 -0.28 -17.71
N TRP A 271 -5.79 0.17 -17.68
CA TRP A 271 -6.61 0.31 -18.88
C TRP A 271 -6.10 1.37 -19.85
N PHE A 272 -5.60 2.50 -19.37
CA PHE A 272 -5.01 3.54 -20.22
C PHE A 272 -3.66 3.12 -20.81
N GLU A 273 -2.79 2.52 -20.01
CA GLU A 273 -1.43 2.17 -20.44
C GLU A 273 -1.40 0.95 -21.36
N THR A 274 -2.32 0.01 -21.21
CA THR A 274 -2.41 -1.19 -22.07
C THR A 274 -3.31 -1.00 -23.29
N GLY A 275 -3.95 0.16 -23.43
CA GLY A 275 -4.81 0.45 -24.58
C GLY A 275 -6.19 -0.21 -24.51
N VAL A 276 -6.63 -0.67 -23.33
CA VAL A 276 -8.04 -1.08 -23.10
C VAL A 276 -8.96 0.11 -23.35
N ILE A 277 -8.54 1.31 -22.92
CA ILE A 277 -9.15 2.58 -23.35
C ILE A 277 -8.25 3.14 -24.48
N ALA A 278 -8.81 3.31 -25.67
CA ALA A 278 -8.07 3.72 -26.87
C ALA A 278 -8.86 4.73 -27.71
N LEU A 279 -8.21 5.35 -28.69
CA LEU A 279 -8.89 6.05 -29.78
C LEU A 279 -9.50 5.04 -30.76
N ARG A 280 -10.64 5.39 -31.34
CA ARG A 280 -11.24 4.64 -32.44
C ARG A 280 -10.44 4.75 -33.71
#